data_5ea903f4b4ad212ff7314d32f37279c5
#
_entry.id   5ea903f4b4ad212ff7314d32f37279c5
#
_cell.length_a   1.000
_cell.length_b   1.000
_cell.length_c   1.000
_cell.angle_alpha   90.00
_cell.angle_beta   90.00
_cell.angle_gamma   90.00
#
_symmetry.space_group_name_H-M   'P 1'
#
loop_
_entity.id
_entity.type
_entity.pdbx_description
1 polymer ?
#
loop_
_entity_poly.entity_id
_entity_poly.type
_entity_poly.pdbx_seq_one_letter_code
_entity_poly.pdbx_strand_id
1 'polypeptide(L)'
;MAEKVTIGNAELWHGDCREVLPLLPKVDAVIADPPYGLNAAVSSANDVIVGDESTDVRDAALALAKADAGVWFGSPKCPKPPGVHITLVWDKGPFVGMGDLAFPWKLTHEEIYILGNKSMWEGKREESVLRTPALYPNLPAANATRGENMEHPTQKPLALMARLMLKLRAALILDPFMGSGSTGVCAVQLGRQFIGIERERKYFDIACERIARAQAQGTLLPPEELRQPVQEGLL
;
A
#
# COMPACT_ATOMS: atom_id res chain seq x y z
N MET A 1 10.61 -13.66 18.62
CA MET A 1 11.43 -13.64 17.39
C MET A 1 10.47 -13.56 16.22
N ALA A 2 10.73 -12.68 15.25
CA ALA A 2 9.91 -12.57 14.07
C ALA A 2 10.03 -13.86 13.22
N GLU A 3 8.91 -14.37 12.73
CA GLU A 3 8.85 -15.51 11.81
C GLU A 3 8.99 -15.01 10.38
N LYS A 4 9.74 -15.74 9.53
CA LYS A 4 9.93 -15.39 8.13
C LYS A 4 9.46 -16.51 7.21
N VAL A 5 8.68 -16.15 6.18
CA VAL A 5 8.22 -17.03 5.10
C VAL A 5 8.67 -16.46 3.77
N THR A 6 9.15 -17.30 2.86
CA THR A 6 9.53 -16.91 1.49
C THR A 6 8.59 -17.56 0.49
N ILE A 7 8.01 -16.77 -0.40
CA ILE A 7 7.07 -17.21 -1.44
C ILE A 7 7.54 -16.63 -2.78
N GLY A 8 8.20 -17.43 -3.61
CA GLY A 8 8.79 -16.97 -4.85
C GLY A 8 9.78 -15.84 -4.63
N ASN A 9 9.49 -14.64 -5.16
CA ASN A 9 10.28 -13.43 -4.99
C ASN A 9 9.79 -12.51 -3.85
N ALA A 10 8.90 -13.01 -2.98
CA ALA A 10 8.41 -12.29 -1.81
C ALA A 10 8.96 -12.89 -0.51
N GLU A 11 9.43 -12.03 0.40
CA GLU A 11 9.86 -12.33 1.75
C GLU A 11 8.89 -11.70 2.74
N LEU A 12 8.21 -12.49 3.57
CA LEU A 12 7.16 -12.05 4.47
C LEU A 12 7.58 -12.29 5.91
N TRP A 13 7.42 -11.28 6.75
CA TRP A 13 7.79 -11.30 8.16
C TRP A 13 6.56 -11.12 9.05
N HIS A 14 6.32 -12.08 9.93
CA HIS A 14 5.34 -11.94 11.01
C HIS A 14 6.02 -11.32 12.24
N GLY A 15 5.70 -10.07 12.56
CA GLY A 15 6.32 -9.35 13.67
C GLY A 15 6.08 -7.86 13.64
N ASP A 16 6.63 -7.17 14.65
CA ASP A 16 6.59 -5.70 14.70
C ASP A 16 7.60 -5.10 13.71
N CYS A 17 7.16 -4.19 12.88
CA CYS A 17 8.02 -3.54 11.86
C CYS A 17 9.24 -2.84 12.50
N ARG A 18 9.12 -2.31 13.72
CA ARG A 18 10.21 -1.65 14.43
C ARG A 18 11.35 -2.62 14.82
N GLU A 19 11.03 -3.91 15.01
CA GLU A 19 12.01 -4.96 15.29
C GLU A 19 12.62 -5.52 14.00
N VAL A 20 11.83 -5.61 12.93
CA VAL A 20 12.26 -6.23 11.66
C VAL A 20 13.04 -5.25 10.76
N LEU A 21 12.59 -4.00 10.64
CA LEU A 21 13.21 -3.00 9.73
C LEU A 21 14.73 -2.81 9.93
N PRO A 22 15.26 -2.80 11.17
CA PRO A 22 16.71 -2.68 11.37
C PRO A 22 17.52 -3.82 10.75
N LEU A 23 16.91 -5.02 10.62
CA LEU A 23 17.53 -6.24 10.11
C LEU A 23 17.54 -6.29 8.58
N LEU A 24 16.71 -5.47 7.91
CA LEU A 24 16.53 -5.50 6.48
C LEU A 24 17.64 -4.74 5.74
N PRO A 25 17.97 -5.18 4.51
CA PRO A 25 18.83 -4.42 3.62
C PRO A 25 18.16 -3.10 3.20
N LYS A 26 18.92 -2.24 2.52
CA LYS A 26 18.34 -1.11 1.80
C LYS A 26 17.45 -1.62 0.68
N VAL A 27 16.28 -1.00 0.51
CA VAL A 27 15.30 -1.30 -0.54
C VAL A 27 15.20 -0.11 -1.51
N ASP A 28 14.63 -0.34 -2.70
CA ASP A 28 14.45 0.74 -3.67
C ASP A 28 13.30 1.66 -3.26
N ALA A 29 12.17 1.09 -2.82
CA ALA A 29 11.02 1.88 -2.40
C ALA A 29 10.22 1.23 -1.28
N VAL A 30 9.57 2.09 -0.48
CA VAL A 30 8.53 1.71 0.48
C VAL A 30 7.17 2.08 -0.09
N ILE A 31 6.19 1.17 0.03
CA ILE A 31 4.77 1.49 -0.18
C ILE A 31 4.04 1.04 1.08
N ALA A 32 3.50 1.97 1.83
CA ALA A 32 3.01 1.73 3.19
C ALA A 32 1.63 2.34 3.44
N ASP A 33 0.76 1.57 4.10
CA ASP A 33 -0.52 2.02 4.66
C ASP A 33 -0.48 1.89 6.19
N PRO A 34 0.20 2.83 6.88
CA PRO A 34 0.39 2.75 8.33
C PRO A 34 -0.90 3.01 9.09
N PRO A 35 -0.99 2.61 10.38
CA PRO A 35 -1.99 3.13 11.29
C PRO A 35 -1.93 4.67 11.34
N TYR A 36 -3.10 5.34 11.29
CA TYR A 36 -3.17 6.80 11.18
C TYR A 36 -3.21 7.53 12.52
N GLY A 37 -3.35 6.82 13.64
CA GLY A 37 -3.51 7.41 14.96
C GLY A 37 -4.92 7.97 15.19
N LEU A 38 -5.92 7.40 14.57
CA LEU A 38 -7.31 7.88 14.64
C LEU A 38 -8.17 7.07 15.61
N ASN A 39 -7.64 6.03 16.23
CA ASN A 39 -8.42 5.03 17.00
C ASN A 39 -9.63 4.54 16.18
N ALA A 40 -9.42 4.30 14.89
CA ALA A 40 -10.49 3.92 13.98
C ALA A 40 -11.07 2.57 14.40
N ALA A 41 -12.29 2.59 14.94
CA ALA A 41 -13.08 1.38 15.13
C ALA A 41 -13.38 0.77 13.77
N VAL A 42 -12.87 -0.41 13.50
CA VAL A 42 -13.28 -1.19 12.33
C VAL A 42 -14.74 -1.59 12.53
N SER A 43 -15.55 -1.53 11.48
CA SER A 43 -17.01 -1.63 11.49
C SER A 43 -17.60 -2.96 11.98
N SER A 44 -16.80 -3.93 12.41
CA SER A 44 -17.22 -5.12 13.12
C SER A 44 -16.77 -5.02 14.57
N ALA A 45 -17.66 -5.20 15.49
CA ALA A 45 -17.70 -4.80 16.89
C ALA A 45 -16.49 -5.13 17.79
N ASN A 46 -15.37 -5.68 17.33
CA ASN A 46 -14.21 -6.03 18.15
C ASN A 46 -12.83 -5.89 17.49
N ASP A 47 -12.72 -5.47 16.24
CA ASP A 47 -11.40 -5.34 15.60
C ASP A 47 -10.89 -3.90 15.75
N VAL A 48 -10.00 -3.66 16.70
CA VAL A 48 -9.23 -2.40 16.83
C VAL A 48 -7.96 -2.53 16.00
N ILE A 49 -7.63 -1.52 15.21
CA ILE A 49 -6.34 -1.47 14.50
C ILE A 49 -5.26 -1.26 15.57
N VAL A 50 -4.40 -2.25 15.76
CA VAL A 50 -3.36 -2.20 16.79
C VAL A 50 -2.32 -1.15 16.41
N GLY A 51 -2.05 -0.23 17.35
CA GLY A 51 -1.08 0.86 17.14
C GLY A 51 -1.68 2.11 16.45
N ASP A 52 -3.02 2.19 16.34
CA ASP A 52 -3.72 3.35 15.76
C ASP A 52 -4.02 4.46 16.79
N GLU A 53 -3.31 4.46 17.95
CA GLU A 53 -3.48 5.49 18.99
C GLU A 53 -2.69 6.78 18.69
N SER A 54 -1.62 6.68 17.88
CA SER A 54 -0.76 7.80 17.50
C SER A 54 -0.07 7.53 16.17
N THR A 55 0.67 8.53 15.65
CA THR A 55 1.50 8.36 14.44
C THR A 55 2.89 7.80 14.73
N ASP A 56 3.20 7.43 15.98
CA ASP A 56 4.55 7.03 16.41
C ASP A 56 5.07 5.80 15.65
N VAL A 57 4.19 4.82 15.40
CA VAL A 57 4.58 3.60 14.66
C VAL A 57 4.91 3.94 13.21
N ARG A 58 4.12 4.80 12.56
CA ARG A 58 4.40 5.33 11.22
C ARG A 58 5.74 6.05 11.17
N ASP A 59 5.96 6.97 12.12
CA ASP A 59 7.14 7.83 12.14
C ASP A 59 8.41 7.01 12.46
N ALA A 60 8.31 6.02 13.34
CA ALA A 60 9.37 5.05 13.58
C ALA A 60 9.69 4.22 12.33
N ALA A 61 8.68 3.71 11.64
CA ALA A 61 8.87 2.95 10.41
C ALA A 61 9.51 3.80 9.31
N LEU A 62 9.09 5.05 9.15
CA LEU A 62 9.69 6.00 8.20
C LEU A 62 11.17 6.27 8.51
N ALA A 63 11.52 6.41 9.78
CA ALA A 63 12.90 6.65 10.21
C ALA A 63 13.81 5.41 10.05
N LEU A 64 13.25 4.20 10.25
CA LEU A 64 14.00 2.95 10.19
C LEU A 64 14.10 2.37 8.77
N ALA A 65 13.15 2.66 7.89
CA ALA A 65 13.15 2.16 6.54
C ALA A 65 14.27 2.80 5.71
N LYS A 66 15.19 1.96 5.22
CA LYS A 66 16.32 2.37 4.36
C LYS A 66 15.87 2.28 2.91
N ALA A 67 15.25 3.34 2.37
CA ALA A 67 14.69 3.35 1.02
C ALA A 67 15.03 4.63 0.25
N ASP A 68 15.11 4.54 -1.08
CA ASP A 68 15.35 5.68 -1.96
C ASP A 68 14.08 6.46 -2.30
N ALA A 69 12.91 5.81 -2.27
CA ALA A 69 11.60 6.43 -2.50
C ALA A 69 10.53 5.88 -1.55
N GLY A 70 9.43 6.63 -1.40
CA GLY A 70 8.31 6.23 -0.56
C GLY A 70 6.95 6.69 -1.08
N VAL A 71 5.98 5.80 -0.98
CA VAL A 71 4.54 6.04 -1.13
C VAL A 71 3.90 5.72 0.21
N TRP A 72 3.37 6.72 0.89
CA TRP A 72 2.76 6.55 2.21
C TRP A 72 1.32 7.02 2.16
N PHE A 73 0.41 6.12 2.49
CA PHE A 73 -0.99 6.47 2.66
C PHE A 73 -1.20 7.24 3.96
N GLY A 74 -2.19 8.11 3.97
CA GLY A 74 -2.51 8.92 5.12
C GLY A 74 -3.90 9.53 5.07
N SER A 75 -4.25 10.21 6.13
CA SER A 75 -5.54 10.87 6.30
C SER A 75 -5.34 12.39 6.40
N PRO A 76 -6.21 13.22 5.80
CA PRO A 76 -6.20 14.67 6.03
C PRO A 76 -6.41 15.07 7.50
N LYS A 77 -6.84 14.12 8.34
CA LYS A 77 -7.02 14.34 9.79
C LYS A 77 -5.71 14.20 10.59
N CYS A 78 -4.64 13.73 9.97
CA CYS A 78 -3.37 13.42 10.63
C CYS A 78 -2.23 14.28 10.09
N PRO A 79 -1.20 14.57 10.90
CA PRO A 79 -0.02 15.26 10.44
C PRO A 79 0.66 14.53 9.28
N LYS A 80 1.08 15.26 8.26
CA LYS A 80 1.88 14.71 7.16
C LYS A 80 3.27 14.32 7.64
N PRO A 81 3.85 13.23 7.12
CA PRO A 81 5.24 12.91 7.41
C PRO A 81 6.19 13.98 6.85
N PRO A 82 7.40 14.15 7.42
CA PRO A 82 8.39 15.08 6.87
C PRO A 82 8.88 14.62 5.50
N GLY A 83 9.35 15.58 4.67
CA GLY A 83 10.00 15.28 3.39
C GLY A 83 9.02 14.95 2.23
N VAL A 84 7.75 15.24 2.37
CA VAL A 84 6.76 15.05 1.29
C VAL A 84 7.03 16.01 0.14
N HIS A 85 7.26 15.45 -1.07
CA HIS A 85 7.42 16.23 -2.30
C HIS A 85 6.09 16.64 -2.91
N ILE A 86 5.13 15.73 -2.92
CA ILE A 86 3.78 15.96 -3.42
C ILE A 86 2.78 15.09 -2.66
N THR A 87 1.61 15.65 -2.40
CA THR A 87 0.45 14.92 -1.90
C THR A 87 -0.47 14.61 -3.07
N LEU A 88 -0.74 13.32 -3.27
CA LEU A 88 -1.81 12.88 -4.16
C LEU A 88 -3.08 12.70 -3.34
N VAL A 89 -4.22 12.82 -3.98
CA VAL A 89 -5.55 12.59 -3.39
C VAL A 89 -6.14 11.33 -4.02
N TRP A 90 -6.38 10.31 -3.20
CA TRP A 90 -7.14 9.16 -3.65
C TRP A 90 -8.63 9.39 -3.40
N ASP A 91 -9.36 9.70 -4.46
CA ASP A 91 -10.82 9.82 -4.46
C ASP A 91 -11.44 8.42 -4.46
N LYS A 92 -12.03 8.03 -3.32
CA LYS A 92 -12.67 6.72 -3.10
C LYS A 92 -14.08 6.65 -3.66
N GLY A 93 -14.59 7.76 -4.16
CA GLY A 93 -15.96 7.89 -4.63
C GLY A 93 -16.99 8.06 -3.50
N PRO A 94 -18.29 8.13 -3.84
CA PRO A 94 -19.35 8.53 -2.91
C PRO A 94 -19.72 7.48 -1.87
N PHE A 95 -19.33 6.21 -2.08
CA PHE A 95 -19.79 5.07 -1.26
C PHE A 95 -18.87 4.74 -0.07
N VAL A 96 -18.06 5.67 0.41
CA VAL A 96 -17.34 5.52 1.68
C VAL A 96 -18.29 5.71 2.84
N GLY A 97 -18.12 4.98 3.93
CA GLY A 97 -18.97 4.96 5.13
C GLY A 97 -19.78 6.24 5.44
N MET A 98 -20.64 6.24 6.41
CA MET A 98 -21.55 7.36 6.62
C MET A 98 -20.85 8.63 7.14
N GLY A 99 -19.66 8.48 7.77
CA GLY A 99 -18.96 9.60 8.39
C GLY A 99 -19.70 10.16 9.61
N ASP A 100 -19.36 11.40 9.99
CA ASP A 100 -20.07 12.14 11.03
C ASP A 100 -21.36 12.75 10.45
N LEU A 101 -22.50 12.24 10.90
CA LEU A 101 -23.82 12.69 10.42
C LEU A 101 -24.22 14.08 10.92
N ALA A 102 -23.55 14.60 11.95
CA ALA A 102 -23.76 15.96 12.44
C ALA A 102 -23.09 17.02 11.55
N PHE A 103 -22.24 16.59 10.60
CA PHE A 103 -21.51 17.49 9.71
C PHE A 103 -22.00 17.36 8.26
N PRO A 104 -22.20 18.48 7.51
CA PRO A 104 -22.79 18.42 6.17
C PRO A 104 -21.83 17.92 5.08
N TRP A 105 -20.58 17.67 5.41
CA TRP A 105 -19.55 17.20 4.50
C TRP A 105 -19.00 15.85 4.98
N LYS A 106 -18.89 14.90 4.07
CA LYS A 106 -18.30 13.59 4.29
C LYS A 106 -16.93 13.49 3.65
N LEU A 107 -15.95 12.98 4.40
CA LEU A 107 -14.61 12.72 3.86
C LEU A 107 -14.68 11.50 2.93
N THR A 108 -14.40 11.71 1.64
CA THR A 108 -14.48 10.68 0.60
C THR A 108 -13.13 10.35 -0.02
N HIS A 109 -12.04 10.82 0.56
CA HIS A 109 -10.70 10.60 0.03
C HIS A 109 -9.69 10.27 1.13
N GLU A 110 -8.57 9.73 0.71
CA GLU A 110 -7.33 9.61 1.47
C GLU A 110 -6.22 10.39 0.78
N GLU A 111 -5.21 10.77 1.54
CA GLU A 111 -4.00 11.38 1.01
C GLU A 111 -2.96 10.29 0.74
N ILE A 112 -2.11 10.51 -0.26
CA ILE A 112 -0.96 9.66 -0.56
C ILE A 112 0.26 10.58 -0.65
N TYR A 113 1.24 10.33 0.19
CA TYR A 113 2.45 11.14 0.31
C TYR A 113 3.58 10.52 -0.50
N ILE A 114 4.16 11.29 -1.41
CA ILE A 114 5.28 10.91 -2.26
C ILE A 114 6.55 11.51 -1.68
N LEU A 115 7.50 10.64 -1.31
CA LEU A 115 8.76 11.01 -0.67
C LEU A 115 9.98 10.45 -1.42
N GLY A 116 11.16 10.90 -1.04
CA GLY A 116 12.44 10.34 -1.47
C GLY A 116 13.00 10.96 -2.74
N ASN A 117 13.88 10.23 -3.42
CA ASN A 117 14.61 10.75 -4.56
C ASN A 117 13.73 10.85 -5.81
N LYS A 118 13.70 12.03 -6.44
CA LYS A 118 12.91 12.28 -7.66
C LYS A 118 13.32 11.40 -8.85
N SER A 119 14.55 10.94 -8.93
CA SER A 119 15.04 10.05 -10.00
C SER A 119 14.42 8.64 -9.93
N MET A 120 13.80 8.28 -8.81
CA MET A 120 13.09 7.02 -8.65
C MET A 120 11.69 7.02 -9.29
N TRP A 121 11.25 8.13 -9.84
CA TRP A 121 9.93 8.30 -10.45
C TRP A 121 10.02 8.41 -11.95
N GLU A 122 9.12 7.74 -12.67
CA GLU A 122 9.09 7.70 -14.12
C GLU A 122 7.67 7.68 -14.70
N GLY A 123 7.59 7.62 -16.03
CA GLY A 123 6.35 7.53 -16.79
C GLY A 123 5.71 8.89 -17.06
N LYS A 124 4.56 8.85 -17.76
CA LYS A 124 3.83 10.07 -18.14
C LYS A 124 3.33 10.82 -16.91
N ARG A 125 3.35 12.15 -16.99
CA ARG A 125 2.77 13.03 -15.97
C ARG A 125 1.26 12.80 -15.90
N GLU A 126 0.73 12.62 -14.69
CA GLU A 126 -0.67 12.41 -14.41
C GLU A 126 -1.20 13.45 -13.42
N GLU A 127 -2.52 13.50 -13.29
CA GLU A 127 -3.20 14.33 -12.28
C GLU A 127 -2.88 13.82 -10.87
N SER A 128 -2.87 14.75 -9.91
CA SER A 128 -2.67 14.40 -8.49
C SER A 128 -3.92 13.84 -7.81
N VAL A 129 -5.07 13.84 -8.48
CA VAL A 129 -6.32 13.23 -7.99
C VAL A 129 -6.53 11.89 -8.68
N LEU A 130 -6.37 10.82 -7.91
CA LEU A 130 -6.49 9.45 -8.37
C LEU A 130 -7.91 8.93 -8.12
N ARG A 131 -8.68 8.74 -9.18
CA ARG A 131 -10.06 8.23 -9.11
C ARG A 131 -10.05 6.72 -9.30
N THR A 132 -10.01 6.00 -8.19
CA THR A 132 -10.11 4.53 -8.17
C THR A 132 -11.09 4.17 -7.06
N PRO A 133 -12.24 3.57 -7.37
CA PRO A 133 -13.22 3.20 -6.35
C PRO A 133 -12.59 2.32 -5.27
N ALA A 134 -12.93 2.59 -4.01
CA ALA A 134 -12.55 1.73 -2.90
C ALA A 134 -13.30 0.38 -2.98
N LEU A 135 -12.73 -0.65 -2.38
CA LEU A 135 -13.39 -1.96 -2.25
C LEU A 135 -14.41 -1.90 -1.11
N TYR A 136 -15.59 -2.46 -1.36
CA TYR A 136 -16.66 -2.56 -0.34
C TYR A 136 -17.30 -3.94 -0.37
N PRO A 137 -17.55 -4.57 0.81
CA PRO A 137 -18.07 -5.94 0.89
C PRO A 137 -19.43 -6.17 0.25
N ASN A 138 -20.26 -5.13 0.17
CA ASN A 138 -21.69 -5.25 -0.17
C ASN A 138 -22.10 -4.43 -1.40
N LEU A 139 -21.15 -3.92 -2.19
CA LEU A 139 -21.48 -3.21 -3.43
C LEU A 139 -21.44 -4.14 -4.63
N PRO A 140 -22.37 -3.96 -5.61
CA PRO A 140 -22.35 -4.73 -6.85
C PRO A 140 -21.01 -4.61 -7.55
N ALA A 141 -20.58 -5.69 -8.21
CA ALA A 141 -19.31 -5.83 -8.92
C ALA A 141 -19.00 -4.74 -9.98
N ALA A 142 -19.97 -3.90 -10.33
CA ALA A 142 -19.77 -2.76 -11.23
C ALA A 142 -18.83 -1.69 -10.68
N ASN A 143 -18.64 -1.61 -9.35
CA ASN A 143 -17.78 -0.62 -8.66
C ASN A 143 -16.56 -1.25 -7.98
N ALA A 144 -16.44 -2.58 -7.97
CA ALA A 144 -15.27 -3.30 -7.50
C ALA A 144 -14.36 -3.61 -8.70
N THR A 145 -13.07 -3.60 -8.51
CA THR A 145 -12.14 -4.14 -9.49
C THR A 145 -12.52 -5.62 -9.71
N ARG A 146 -12.82 -5.98 -10.96
CA ARG A 146 -13.42 -7.27 -11.32
C ARG A 146 -12.57 -8.42 -10.78
N GLY A 147 -13.11 -9.21 -9.83
CA GLY A 147 -12.45 -10.37 -9.24
C GLY A 147 -11.72 -10.14 -7.91
N GLU A 148 -11.75 -8.93 -7.35
CA GLU A 148 -11.22 -8.69 -6.01
C GLU A 148 -12.27 -8.99 -4.94
N ASN A 149 -11.95 -9.93 -4.03
CA ASN A 149 -12.68 -10.14 -2.79
C ASN A 149 -12.04 -9.28 -1.70
N MET A 150 -12.85 -8.67 -0.85
CA MET A 150 -12.37 -7.93 0.29
C MET A 150 -12.09 -8.91 1.44
N GLU A 151 -10.80 -9.13 1.73
CA GLU A 151 -10.33 -10.01 2.80
C GLU A 151 -9.83 -9.22 4.03
N HIS A 152 -9.77 -7.89 3.89
CA HIS A 152 -9.39 -6.96 4.96
C HIS A 152 -10.24 -5.68 4.88
N PRO A 153 -10.71 -5.12 6.01
CA PRO A 153 -11.62 -3.95 6.01
C PRO A 153 -11.04 -2.69 5.35
N THR A 154 -9.72 -2.53 5.35
CA THR A 154 -9.02 -1.38 4.76
C THR A 154 -8.17 -1.75 3.55
N GLN A 155 -8.50 -2.87 2.88
CA GLN A 155 -7.75 -3.35 1.72
C GLN A 155 -7.70 -2.31 0.60
N LYS A 156 -6.49 -1.99 0.13
CA LYS A 156 -6.29 -1.07 -0.99
C LYS A 156 -6.57 -1.79 -2.32
N PRO A 157 -7.25 -1.12 -3.29
CA PRO A 157 -7.51 -1.69 -4.61
C PRO A 157 -6.21 -1.98 -5.36
N LEU A 158 -6.11 -3.18 -5.98
CA LEU A 158 -4.91 -3.55 -6.75
C LEU A 158 -4.65 -2.58 -7.91
N ALA A 159 -5.70 -2.06 -8.54
CA ALA A 159 -5.57 -1.07 -9.61
C ALA A 159 -4.88 0.23 -9.13
N LEU A 160 -5.18 0.69 -7.92
CA LEU A 160 -4.51 1.84 -7.31
C LEU A 160 -3.04 1.52 -7.02
N MET A 161 -2.78 0.34 -6.43
CA MET A 161 -1.42 -0.09 -6.10
C MET A 161 -0.55 -0.23 -7.35
N ALA A 162 -1.09 -0.84 -8.42
CA ALA A 162 -0.40 -0.97 -9.71
C ALA A 162 -0.08 0.41 -10.32
N ARG A 163 -1.05 1.34 -10.32
CA ARG A 163 -0.84 2.70 -10.82
C ARG A 163 0.29 3.43 -10.10
N LEU A 164 0.39 3.29 -8.78
CA LEU A 164 1.47 3.88 -7.98
C LEU A 164 2.81 3.19 -8.25
N MET A 165 2.83 1.84 -8.28
CA MET A 165 4.05 1.08 -8.51
C MET A 165 4.63 1.30 -9.90
N LEU A 166 3.80 1.38 -10.94
CA LEU A 166 4.26 1.61 -12.32
C LEU A 166 4.98 2.96 -12.51
N LYS A 167 4.84 3.88 -11.55
CA LYS A 167 5.59 5.15 -11.54
C LYS A 167 6.96 5.04 -10.83
N LEU A 168 7.27 3.89 -10.22
CA LEU A 168 8.49 3.69 -9.46
C LEU A 168 9.53 2.87 -10.25
N ARG A 169 10.76 3.36 -10.31
CA ARG A 169 11.95 2.61 -10.75
C ARG A 169 12.49 1.77 -9.59
N ALA A 170 11.72 0.77 -9.17
CA ALA A 170 12.04 -0.04 -8.01
C ALA A 170 11.94 -1.53 -8.35
N ALA A 171 13.01 -2.28 -8.12
CA ALA A 171 13.01 -3.73 -8.24
C ALA A 171 12.57 -4.40 -6.93
N LEU A 172 12.94 -3.82 -5.80
CA LEU A 172 12.61 -4.31 -4.45
C LEU A 172 11.69 -3.32 -3.73
N ILE A 173 10.47 -3.77 -3.42
CA ILE A 173 9.45 -3.02 -2.68
C ILE A 173 9.34 -3.54 -1.26
N LEU A 174 9.26 -2.63 -0.29
CA LEU A 174 8.98 -2.92 1.12
C LEU A 174 7.61 -2.38 1.51
N ASP A 175 6.82 -3.18 2.23
CA ASP A 175 5.63 -2.73 2.94
C ASP A 175 5.74 -3.13 4.43
N PRO A 176 6.00 -2.17 5.33
CA PRO A 176 6.13 -2.45 6.75
C PRO A 176 4.78 -2.65 7.48
N PHE A 177 3.65 -2.52 6.77
CA PHE A 177 2.28 -2.66 7.27
C PHE A 177 1.42 -3.41 6.24
N MET A 178 1.89 -4.59 5.79
CA MET A 178 1.34 -5.21 4.60
C MET A 178 -0.12 -5.66 4.71
N GLY A 179 -0.67 -5.77 5.94
CA GLY A 179 -2.04 -6.21 6.15
C GLY A 179 -2.34 -7.53 5.42
N SER A 180 -3.40 -7.54 4.62
CA SER A 180 -3.75 -8.69 3.77
C SER A 180 -2.91 -8.80 2.48
N GLY A 181 -1.83 -8.03 2.32
CA GLY A 181 -0.83 -8.19 1.27
C GLY A 181 -1.15 -7.59 -0.10
N SER A 182 -1.98 -6.55 -0.21
CA SER A 182 -2.30 -5.94 -1.52
C SER A 182 -1.07 -5.40 -2.24
N THR A 183 -0.13 -4.78 -1.50
CA THR A 183 1.16 -4.33 -2.02
C THR A 183 1.97 -5.49 -2.57
N GLY A 184 2.06 -6.59 -1.80
CA GLY A 184 2.81 -7.79 -2.19
C GLY A 184 2.22 -8.49 -3.42
N VAL A 185 0.88 -8.66 -3.45
CA VAL A 185 0.19 -9.20 -4.63
C VAL A 185 0.52 -8.38 -5.88
N CYS A 186 0.41 -7.06 -5.80
CA CYS A 186 0.72 -6.18 -6.91
C CYS A 186 2.20 -6.25 -7.32
N ALA A 187 3.12 -6.27 -6.34
CA ALA A 187 4.56 -6.35 -6.60
C ALA A 187 4.93 -7.63 -7.36
N VAL A 188 4.46 -8.81 -6.91
CA VAL A 188 4.77 -10.08 -7.58
C VAL A 188 4.13 -10.17 -8.97
N GLN A 189 2.91 -9.65 -9.16
CA GLN A 189 2.25 -9.58 -10.46
C GLN A 189 2.98 -8.66 -11.45
N LEU A 190 3.70 -7.65 -10.96
CA LEU A 190 4.56 -6.78 -11.75
C LEU A 190 6.01 -7.31 -11.85
N GLY A 191 6.27 -8.54 -11.42
CA GLY A 191 7.60 -9.17 -11.49
C GLY A 191 8.64 -8.56 -10.55
N ARG A 192 8.23 -7.81 -9.52
CA ARG A 192 9.12 -7.16 -8.55
C ARG A 192 9.38 -8.05 -7.34
N GLN A 193 10.51 -7.85 -6.69
CA GLN A 193 10.78 -8.41 -5.38
C GLN A 193 10.00 -7.66 -4.30
N PHE A 194 9.58 -8.38 -3.28
CA PHE A 194 8.76 -7.81 -2.22
C PHE A 194 9.25 -8.24 -0.83
N ILE A 195 9.27 -7.31 0.10
CA ILE A 195 9.39 -7.59 1.54
C ILE A 195 8.15 -7.02 2.21
N GLY A 196 7.43 -7.87 2.94
CA GLY A 196 6.25 -7.46 3.71
C GLY A 196 6.42 -7.77 5.18
N ILE A 197 5.92 -6.87 6.05
CA ILE A 197 5.90 -7.09 7.49
C ILE A 197 4.45 -6.93 7.96
N GLU A 198 3.96 -7.89 8.75
CA GLU A 198 2.63 -7.85 9.35
C GLU A 198 2.71 -8.36 10.78
N ARG A 199 2.09 -7.63 11.68
CA ARG A 199 2.09 -7.94 13.11
C ARG A 199 0.98 -8.91 13.51
N GLU A 200 -0.20 -8.78 12.88
CA GLU A 200 -1.36 -9.59 13.19
C GLU A 200 -1.33 -10.92 12.42
N ARG A 201 -1.27 -12.04 13.15
CA ARG A 201 -1.17 -13.39 12.60
C ARG A 201 -2.24 -13.68 11.54
N LYS A 202 -3.48 -13.29 11.81
CA LYS A 202 -4.60 -13.48 10.89
C LYS A 202 -4.35 -12.84 9.52
N TYR A 203 -3.87 -11.59 9.49
CA TYR A 203 -3.61 -10.88 8.24
C TYR A 203 -2.33 -11.35 7.56
N PHE A 204 -1.32 -11.73 8.35
CA PHE A 204 -0.12 -12.37 7.83
C PHE A 204 -0.44 -13.65 7.05
N ASP A 205 -1.26 -14.53 7.61
CA ASP A 205 -1.65 -15.79 6.96
C ASP A 205 -2.44 -15.52 5.67
N ILE A 206 -3.38 -14.57 5.68
CA ILE A 206 -4.12 -14.11 4.49
C ILE A 206 -3.16 -13.57 3.43
N ALA A 207 -2.19 -12.75 3.81
CA ALA A 207 -1.18 -12.20 2.90
C ALA A 207 -0.35 -13.31 2.25
N CYS A 208 0.09 -14.31 3.03
CA CYS A 208 0.82 -15.47 2.51
C CYS A 208 0.02 -16.20 1.43
N GLU A 209 -1.25 -16.50 1.69
CA GLU A 209 -2.12 -17.20 0.73
C GLU A 209 -2.36 -16.38 -0.54
N ARG A 210 -2.64 -15.08 -0.41
CA ARG A 210 -2.89 -14.18 -1.54
C ARG A 210 -1.67 -14.00 -2.42
N ILE A 211 -0.50 -13.79 -1.81
CA ILE A 211 0.76 -13.63 -2.53
C ILE A 211 1.19 -14.94 -3.20
N ALA A 212 1.01 -16.10 -2.54
CA ALA A 212 1.25 -17.39 -3.14
C ALA A 212 0.37 -17.65 -4.37
N ARG A 213 -0.91 -17.28 -4.28
CA ARG A 213 -1.86 -17.39 -5.40
C ARG A 213 -1.46 -16.46 -6.55
N ALA A 214 -1.07 -15.22 -6.26
CA ALA A 214 -0.60 -14.28 -7.27
C ALA A 214 0.69 -14.77 -7.95
N GLN A 215 1.63 -15.29 -7.18
CA GLN A 215 2.87 -15.87 -7.69
C GLN A 215 2.61 -17.06 -8.64
N ALA A 216 1.64 -17.93 -8.31
CA ALA A 216 1.25 -19.06 -9.14
C ALA A 216 0.55 -18.65 -10.46
N GLN A 217 -0.12 -17.49 -10.47
CA GLN A 217 -0.78 -16.94 -11.69
C GLN A 217 0.23 -16.31 -12.67
N GLY A 218 1.47 -16.04 -12.22
CA GLY A 218 2.50 -15.39 -13.02
C GLY A 218 2.37 -13.88 -13.14
N THR A 219 3.27 -13.26 -13.90
CA THR A 219 3.30 -11.81 -14.09
C THR A 219 2.22 -11.33 -15.07
N LEU A 220 1.57 -10.21 -14.75
CA LEU A 220 0.56 -9.58 -15.63
C LEU A 220 1.16 -8.91 -16.87
N LEU A 221 2.44 -8.56 -16.81
CA LEU A 221 3.17 -7.93 -17.91
C LEU A 221 4.26 -8.87 -18.45
N PRO A 222 4.42 -8.99 -19.77
CA PRO A 222 5.56 -9.71 -20.35
C PRO A 222 6.88 -9.11 -19.85
N PRO A 223 7.94 -9.94 -19.64
CA PRO A 223 9.24 -9.45 -19.15
C PRO A 223 9.86 -8.32 -20.00
N GLU A 224 9.51 -8.24 -21.28
CA GLU A 224 9.96 -7.22 -22.22
C GLU A 224 9.35 -5.85 -21.96
N GLU A 225 8.08 -5.78 -21.58
CA GLU A 225 7.39 -4.50 -21.26
C GLU A 225 7.87 -3.89 -19.95
N LEU A 226 8.40 -4.71 -19.04
CA LEU A 226 9.01 -4.25 -17.79
C LEU A 226 10.41 -3.63 -17.99
N ARG A 227 11.06 -3.84 -19.17
CA ARG A 227 12.43 -3.42 -19.46
C ARG A 227 12.54 -2.29 -20.48
N GLN A 228 11.46 -1.89 -21.14
CA GLN A 228 11.55 -0.81 -22.12
C GLN A 228 11.62 0.54 -21.39
N PRO A 229 12.74 1.30 -21.53
CA PRO A 229 12.72 2.70 -21.20
C PRO A 229 11.66 3.34 -22.11
N VAL A 230 10.77 4.12 -21.50
CA VAL A 230 9.80 4.92 -22.25
C VAL A 230 10.60 5.71 -23.27
N GLN A 231 10.41 5.42 -24.58
CA GLN A 231 11.01 6.20 -25.65
C GLN A 231 10.67 7.66 -25.37
N GLU A 232 11.71 8.49 -25.24
CA GLU A 232 11.60 9.94 -25.30
C GLU A 232 11.03 10.30 -26.67
N GLY A 233 9.73 10.40 -26.73
CA GLY A 233 8.96 10.90 -27.87
C GLY A 233 8.66 12.36 -27.62
N LEU A 234 9.56 13.22 -28.10
CA LEU A 234 9.34 14.57 -28.62
C LEU A 234 8.15 15.36 -28.04
N LEU A 235 8.51 16.39 -27.24
CA LEU A 235 7.88 17.72 -27.03
C LEU A 235 6.36 17.78 -26.96
#